data_9239b67bcbf47e654d9f3517b58a2bf0
#
_entry.id   9239b67bcbf47e654d9f3517b58a2bf0
#
_cell.length_a   1.000
_cell.length_b   1.000
_cell.length_c   1.000
_cell.angle_alpha   90.00
_cell.angle_beta   90.00
_cell.angle_gamma   90.00
#
_symmetry.space_group_name_H-M   'P 1'
#
loop_
_entity.id
_entity.type
_entity.pdbx_description
1 polymer ?
#
loop_
_entity_poly.entity_id
_entity_poly.type
_entity_poly.pdbx_seq_one_letter_code
_entity_poly.pdbx_strand_id
1 'polypeptide(L)'
;MATSNNKSEGFRLPILQGVLPIKGSQIPTELIAGLTLAALAIPEVMGYTKIAGTPVIYGLYTILIPMALFALFGSSRHLVVGADSATAAILAAGLVGLAATGSDEYLALCAVLAFMAAGFLILARIIGLGFMADFLSRTVLIGFLTGVGLQVALGEVSGMLGLKGGGHGTLQKIWNDVQQIEQVNFYALAIALSVLVVIVGSKKISKKIPGALIAVIGAIVVSWALGLKEHVHVLGAVPGGLPHIGLPDAKWSWELIGKLVPTAFAMFVLILAQSAATSRAYAARYNERFSENTDLVGLGLANIGAGLSGTFVVNGSPTKTQMIDSAGGRSQLSLLFTGVIVLLVLLFLTGPLAYMPDAVLSAVVFLIGIGLIDLKGMRSIFAQRRSEFWVALLTMLTVVFVGVEQGIILAIVLSLIDHTRRGYRPKNAVVVPAATGGWLAQPVTTHAQAEPGLIIYRFTHSMYYANAEQLSEQVQALVKDAQPPVSWFCIDGSAVDDVDFSAAATLRSIYATLKEQGIRLVFTEVMEDVRTESRYQLSKLVGEDAFYATKDDVVNAYKQQRGSNPEPGNIEP
;
A
#
# COMPACT_ATOMS: atom_id res chain seq x y z
N MET A 1 13.26 23.67 27.29
CA MET A 1 12.07 24.55 27.22
C MET A 1 11.84 24.92 25.76
N ALA A 2 10.95 24.23 25.11
CA ALA A 2 10.38 24.63 23.82
C ALA A 2 8.89 24.36 23.92
N THR A 3 8.16 25.40 24.26
CA THR A 3 6.70 25.40 24.37
C THR A 3 6.10 25.07 23.00
N SER A 4 5.51 23.88 22.87
CA SER A 4 4.67 23.52 21.73
C SER A 4 3.41 24.40 21.80
N ASN A 5 3.39 25.39 20.93
CA ASN A 5 2.23 26.25 20.72
C ASN A 5 1.21 25.45 19.90
N ASN A 6 0.43 24.63 20.59
CA ASN A 6 -0.69 23.88 20.01
C ASN A 6 -1.85 24.86 19.82
N LYS A 7 -1.74 25.75 18.81
CA LYS A 7 -2.89 26.50 18.34
C LYS A 7 -3.82 25.50 17.64
N SER A 8 -5.02 25.33 18.18
CA SER A 8 -6.15 24.69 17.53
C SER A 8 -6.28 25.26 16.10
N GLU A 9 -5.74 24.55 15.13
CA GLU A 9 -6.00 24.84 13.72
C GLU A 9 -7.49 24.57 13.49
N GLY A 10 -8.27 25.65 13.47
CA GLY A 10 -9.65 25.60 13.04
C GLY A 10 -9.72 24.88 11.70
N PHE A 11 -10.73 24.04 11.50
CA PHE A 11 -10.99 23.25 10.30
C PHE A 11 -11.05 24.16 9.06
N ARG A 12 -9.89 24.51 8.51
CA ARG A 12 -9.77 25.15 7.21
C ARG A 12 -9.71 24.03 6.19
N LEU A 13 -10.71 23.95 5.32
CA LEU A 13 -10.63 23.06 4.13
C LEU A 13 -9.34 23.41 3.38
N PRO A 14 -8.39 22.50 3.26
CA PRO A 14 -7.14 22.75 2.57
C PRO A 14 -7.42 22.76 1.07
N ILE A 15 -7.64 23.94 0.49
CA ILE A 15 -7.93 24.09 -0.94
C ILE A 15 -6.65 24.49 -1.66
N LEU A 16 -6.39 23.88 -2.83
CA LEU A 16 -5.28 24.21 -3.75
C LEU A 16 -3.88 24.00 -3.19
N GLN A 17 -3.67 23.21 -2.14
CA GLN A 17 -2.33 22.95 -1.59
C GLN A 17 -1.41 22.26 -2.60
N GLY A 18 -1.93 21.35 -3.40
CA GLY A 18 -1.18 20.68 -4.48
C GLY A 18 -0.91 21.58 -5.69
N VAL A 19 -1.66 22.69 -5.82
CA VAL A 19 -1.54 23.64 -6.94
C VAL A 19 -0.62 24.80 -6.57
N LEU A 20 -0.85 25.43 -5.43
CA LEU A 20 -0.14 26.65 -5.00
C LEU A 20 1.10 26.33 -4.16
N PRO A 21 2.15 27.18 -4.22
CA PRO A 21 2.33 28.36 -5.06
C PRO A 21 2.74 28.01 -6.50
N ILE A 22 2.30 28.80 -7.50
CA ILE A 22 2.68 28.69 -8.91
C ILE A 22 3.41 29.95 -9.34
N LYS A 23 4.52 29.77 -10.05
CA LYS A 23 5.19 30.86 -10.77
C LYS A 23 4.68 30.92 -12.21
N GLY A 24 4.41 32.09 -12.75
CA GLY A 24 3.94 32.24 -14.13
C GLY A 24 4.80 31.55 -15.19
N SER A 25 6.12 31.47 -14.95
CA SER A 25 7.06 30.74 -15.81
C SER A 25 6.87 29.22 -15.83
N GLN A 26 6.15 28.63 -14.87
CA GLN A 26 5.87 27.20 -14.80
C GLN A 26 4.64 26.81 -15.63
N ILE A 27 3.72 27.74 -15.90
CA ILE A 27 2.44 27.46 -16.58
C ILE A 27 2.62 26.73 -17.92
N PRO A 28 3.55 27.15 -18.83
CA PRO A 28 3.75 26.44 -20.09
C PRO A 28 4.22 24.99 -19.90
N THR A 29 5.07 24.74 -18.91
CA THR A 29 5.56 23.39 -18.59
C THR A 29 4.43 22.52 -18.02
N GLU A 30 3.58 23.06 -17.14
CA GLU A 30 2.43 22.36 -16.59
C GLU A 30 1.40 22.03 -17.69
N LEU A 31 1.20 22.93 -18.66
CA LEU A 31 0.33 22.69 -19.82
C LEU A 31 0.87 21.55 -20.69
N ILE A 32 2.18 21.55 -20.99
CA ILE A 32 2.82 20.47 -21.76
C ILE A 32 2.74 19.14 -21.01
N ALA A 33 2.95 19.16 -19.70
CA ALA A 33 2.82 17.97 -18.86
C ALA A 33 1.37 17.45 -18.85
N GLY A 34 0.38 18.34 -18.75
CA GLY A 34 -1.04 17.99 -18.86
C GLY A 34 -1.42 17.41 -20.22
N LEU A 35 -0.91 17.99 -21.31
CA LEU A 35 -1.10 17.45 -22.66
C LEU A 35 -0.47 16.06 -22.82
N THR A 36 0.73 15.88 -22.28
CA THR A 36 1.42 14.58 -22.30
C THR A 36 0.64 13.53 -21.51
N LEU A 37 0.13 13.89 -20.32
CA LEU A 37 -0.71 12.99 -19.56
C LEU A 37 -2.00 12.65 -20.30
N ALA A 38 -2.71 13.63 -20.87
CA ALA A 38 -3.93 13.39 -21.64
C ALA A 38 -3.68 12.41 -22.79
N ALA A 39 -2.59 12.62 -23.54
CA ALA A 39 -2.20 11.78 -24.67
C ALA A 39 -1.95 10.31 -24.29
N LEU A 40 -1.44 10.06 -23.09
CA LEU A 40 -1.13 8.72 -22.59
C LEU A 40 -2.31 8.13 -21.80
N ALA A 41 -2.99 8.95 -20.99
CA ALA A 41 -4.05 8.47 -20.12
C ALA A 41 -5.34 8.14 -20.87
N ILE A 42 -5.67 8.83 -21.97
CA ILE A 42 -6.90 8.54 -22.74
C ILE A 42 -6.94 7.06 -23.19
N PRO A 43 -5.94 6.52 -23.93
CA PRO A 43 -5.95 5.10 -24.29
C PRO A 43 -5.92 4.16 -23.08
N GLU A 44 -5.19 4.54 -22.02
CA GLU A 44 -5.10 3.72 -20.81
C GLU A 44 -6.46 3.58 -20.10
N VAL A 45 -7.16 4.71 -19.85
CA VAL A 45 -8.45 4.63 -19.15
C VAL A 45 -9.51 3.93 -19.99
N MET A 46 -9.44 4.04 -21.32
CA MET A 46 -10.28 3.24 -22.23
C MET A 46 -9.98 1.74 -22.07
N GLY A 47 -8.71 1.36 -21.92
CA GLY A 47 -8.32 -0.01 -21.58
C GLY A 47 -8.84 -0.44 -20.20
N TYR A 48 -8.78 0.43 -19.20
CA TYR A 48 -9.28 0.12 -17.85
C TYR A 48 -10.79 -0.07 -17.80
N THR A 49 -11.57 0.61 -18.63
CA THR A 49 -13.02 0.34 -18.74
C THR A 49 -13.30 -1.07 -19.23
N LYS A 50 -12.46 -1.61 -20.10
CA LYS A 50 -12.58 -3.00 -20.54
C LYS A 50 -12.30 -3.98 -19.40
N ILE A 51 -11.28 -3.70 -18.57
CA ILE A 51 -11.03 -4.49 -17.35
C ILE A 51 -12.22 -4.38 -16.39
N ALA A 52 -12.69 -3.15 -16.16
CA ALA A 52 -13.79 -2.84 -15.24
C ALA A 52 -15.16 -3.35 -15.72
N GLY A 53 -15.30 -3.72 -17.00
CA GLY A 53 -16.58 -4.12 -17.58
C GLY A 53 -17.55 -2.96 -17.81
N THR A 54 -17.06 -1.74 -18.00
CA THR A 54 -17.87 -0.53 -18.22
C THR A 54 -17.71 0.01 -19.63
N PRO A 55 -18.67 0.77 -20.18
CA PRO A 55 -18.51 1.44 -21.46
C PRO A 55 -17.31 2.40 -21.47
N VAL A 56 -16.66 2.54 -22.62
CA VAL A 56 -15.39 3.26 -22.80
C VAL A 56 -15.42 4.70 -22.29
N ILE A 57 -16.55 5.40 -22.45
CA ILE A 57 -16.71 6.78 -22.03
C ILE A 57 -16.53 6.98 -20.51
N TYR A 58 -16.89 5.97 -19.70
CA TYR A 58 -16.76 6.04 -18.25
C TYR A 58 -15.30 6.14 -17.79
N GLY A 59 -14.35 5.59 -18.55
CA GLY A 59 -12.93 5.79 -18.30
C GLY A 59 -12.52 7.26 -18.45
N LEU A 60 -13.02 7.95 -19.47
CA LEU A 60 -12.75 9.37 -19.67
C LEU A 60 -13.34 10.23 -18.55
N TYR A 61 -14.51 9.85 -18.01
CA TYR A 61 -15.12 10.54 -16.88
C TYR A 61 -14.27 10.49 -15.60
N THR A 62 -13.45 9.44 -15.41
CA THR A 62 -12.54 9.35 -14.25
C THR A 62 -11.45 10.43 -14.26
N ILE A 63 -11.13 10.99 -15.45
CA ILE A 63 -10.12 12.06 -15.62
C ILE A 63 -10.72 13.45 -15.41
N LEU A 64 -12.04 13.59 -15.41
CA LEU A 64 -12.70 14.90 -15.27
C LEU A 64 -12.87 15.28 -13.79
N ILE A 65 -14.06 14.98 -13.25
CA ILE A 65 -14.48 15.40 -11.92
C ILE A 65 -13.60 14.80 -10.82
N PRO A 66 -13.32 13.47 -10.80
CA PRO A 66 -12.48 12.88 -9.76
C PRO A 66 -11.08 13.48 -9.70
N MET A 67 -10.42 13.61 -10.86
CA MET A 67 -9.07 14.19 -10.96
C MET A 67 -9.06 15.65 -10.53
N ALA A 68 -10.05 16.46 -10.96
CA ALA A 68 -10.17 17.85 -10.57
C ALA A 68 -10.40 18.01 -9.07
N LEU A 69 -11.24 17.19 -8.45
CA LEU A 69 -11.47 17.23 -7.01
C LEU A 69 -10.21 16.91 -6.22
N PHE A 70 -9.42 15.91 -6.64
CA PHE A 70 -8.14 15.67 -6.00
C PHE A 70 -7.17 16.83 -6.18
N ALA A 71 -7.08 17.40 -7.38
CA ALA A 71 -6.22 18.55 -7.65
C ALA A 71 -6.58 19.78 -6.78
N LEU A 72 -7.86 19.95 -6.44
CA LEU A 72 -8.33 21.05 -5.60
C LEU A 72 -8.14 20.81 -4.11
N PHE A 73 -8.34 19.57 -3.64
CA PHE A 73 -8.43 19.24 -2.22
C PHE A 73 -7.28 18.36 -1.68
N GLY A 74 -6.45 17.79 -2.55
CA GLY A 74 -5.24 17.06 -2.16
C GLY A 74 -4.08 17.98 -1.81
N SER A 75 -3.16 17.49 -1.00
CA SER A 75 -1.93 18.20 -0.61
C SER A 75 -0.72 17.82 -1.46
N SER A 76 -0.68 16.59 -1.98
CA SER A 76 0.41 16.13 -2.83
C SER A 76 0.45 16.90 -4.14
N ARG A 77 1.62 17.47 -4.47
CA ARG A 77 1.82 18.24 -5.71
C ARG A 77 1.99 17.35 -6.94
N HIS A 78 2.38 16.10 -6.74
CA HIS A 78 2.80 15.20 -7.82
C HIS A 78 1.83 14.05 -8.07
N LEU A 79 1.05 13.62 -7.07
CA LEU A 79 0.17 12.46 -7.19
C LEU A 79 -0.90 12.67 -8.27
N VAL A 80 -0.91 11.79 -9.27
CA VAL A 80 -1.97 11.76 -10.29
C VAL A 80 -3.05 10.79 -9.86
N VAL A 81 -4.27 11.28 -9.72
CA VAL A 81 -5.45 10.48 -9.36
C VAL A 81 -6.34 10.25 -10.58
N GLY A 82 -6.76 9.03 -10.79
CA GLY A 82 -7.62 8.63 -11.89
C GLY A 82 -7.88 7.12 -11.88
N ALA A 83 -8.52 6.59 -12.91
CA ALA A 83 -8.69 5.15 -13.06
C ALA A 83 -7.34 4.42 -13.04
N ASP A 84 -7.33 3.22 -12.46
CA ASP A 84 -6.16 2.35 -12.37
C ASP A 84 -6.55 0.90 -12.68
N SER A 85 -5.62 0.14 -13.27
CA SER A 85 -5.89 -1.24 -13.70
C SER A 85 -6.16 -2.19 -12.53
N ALA A 86 -5.50 -1.98 -11.40
CA ALA A 86 -5.68 -2.85 -10.23
C ALA A 86 -7.04 -2.61 -9.56
N THR A 87 -7.46 -1.34 -9.38
CA THR A 87 -8.80 -1.02 -8.87
C THR A 87 -9.90 -1.48 -9.83
N ALA A 88 -9.68 -1.34 -11.15
CA ALA A 88 -10.61 -1.85 -12.17
C ALA A 88 -10.77 -3.39 -12.10
N ALA A 89 -9.67 -4.12 -11.86
CA ALA A 89 -9.71 -5.58 -11.72
C ALA A 89 -10.44 -6.02 -10.43
N ILE A 90 -10.21 -5.33 -9.30
CA ILE A 90 -10.94 -5.60 -8.04
C ILE A 90 -12.43 -5.34 -8.23
N LEU A 91 -12.78 -4.21 -8.86
CA LEU A 91 -14.17 -3.86 -9.17
C LEU A 91 -14.86 -4.94 -9.98
N ALA A 92 -14.24 -5.34 -11.11
CA ALA A 92 -14.80 -6.37 -11.97
C ALA A 92 -14.98 -7.70 -11.23
N ALA A 93 -14.00 -8.11 -10.40
CA ALA A 93 -14.08 -9.33 -9.61
C ALA A 93 -15.20 -9.28 -8.57
N GLY A 94 -15.34 -8.16 -7.86
CA GLY A 94 -16.33 -7.99 -6.79
C GLY A 94 -17.76 -7.86 -7.28
N LEU A 95 -17.98 -7.50 -8.55
CA LEU A 95 -19.30 -7.40 -9.16
C LEU A 95 -19.73 -8.65 -9.93
N VAL A 96 -18.88 -9.67 -10.05
CA VAL A 96 -19.23 -10.95 -10.69
C VAL A 96 -20.44 -11.58 -10.01
N GLY A 97 -21.45 -11.87 -10.81
CA GLY A 97 -22.69 -12.51 -10.33
C GLY A 97 -23.68 -11.58 -9.61
N LEU A 98 -23.36 -10.30 -9.42
CA LEU A 98 -24.28 -9.31 -8.84
C LEU A 98 -25.11 -8.61 -9.92
N ALA A 99 -24.49 -8.26 -11.07
CA ALA A 99 -25.18 -7.65 -12.20
C ALA A 99 -24.51 -8.06 -13.52
N ALA A 100 -25.24 -7.95 -14.62
CA ALA A 100 -24.68 -8.19 -15.95
C ALA A 100 -23.70 -7.08 -16.32
N THR A 101 -22.50 -7.43 -16.77
CA THR A 101 -21.44 -6.50 -17.16
C THR A 101 -21.96 -5.46 -18.16
N GLY A 102 -21.73 -4.18 -17.88
CA GLY A 102 -22.14 -3.06 -18.72
C GLY A 102 -23.62 -2.69 -18.65
N SER A 103 -24.45 -3.37 -17.83
CA SER A 103 -25.83 -2.97 -17.60
C SER A 103 -25.94 -1.73 -16.73
N ASP A 104 -27.08 -1.04 -16.76
CA ASP A 104 -27.33 0.14 -15.91
C ASP A 104 -27.18 -0.20 -14.42
N GLU A 105 -27.64 -1.40 -14.01
CA GLU A 105 -27.45 -1.91 -12.63
C GLU A 105 -25.95 -2.09 -12.30
N TYR A 106 -25.16 -2.64 -13.22
CA TYR A 106 -23.72 -2.79 -13.06
C TYR A 106 -23.04 -1.44 -12.87
N LEU A 107 -23.40 -0.44 -13.70
CA LEU A 107 -22.87 0.92 -13.62
C LEU A 107 -23.26 1.61 -12.31
N ALA A 108 -24.50 1.41 -11.85
CA ALA A 108 -24.94 1.89 -10.56
C ALA A 108 -24.12 1.26 -9.41
N LEU A 109 -23.83 -0.04 -9.46
CA LEU A 109 -22.99 -0.71 -8.48
C LEU A 109 -21.52 -0.22 -8.50
N CYS A 110 -20.98 0.11 -9.67
CA CYS A 110 -19.67 0.74 -9.78
C CYS A 110 -19.60 2.08 -9.01
N ALA A 111 -20.63 2.92 -9.18
CA ALA A 111 -20.74 4.19 -8.47
C ALA A 111 -20.94 3.99 -6.96
N VAL A 112 -21.75 2.98 -6.54
CA VAL A 112 -21.91 2.62 -5.12
C VAL A 112 -20.56 2.23 -4.51
N LEU A 113 -19.76 1.40 -5.18
CA LEU A 113 -18.42 1.02 -4.71
C LEU A 113 -17.50 2.24 -4.59
N ALA A 114 -17.59 3.22 -5.49
CA ALA A 114 -16.84 4.46 -5.37
C ALA A 114 -17.24 5.26 -4.12
N PHE A 115 -18.54 5.37 -3.81
CA PHE A 115 -19.01 5.98 -2.57
C PHE A 115 -18.56 5.21 -1.32
N MET A 116 -18.61 3.88 -1.34
CA MET A 116 -18.16 3.06 -0.21
C MET A 116 -16.65 3.20 0.02
N ALA A 117 -15.84 3.19 -1.05
CA ALA A 117 -14.41 3.44 -0.95
C ALA A 117 -14.12 4.84 -0.40
N ALA A 118 -14.85 5.87 -0.85
CA ALA A 118 -14.78 7.22 -0.30
C ALA A 118 -15.14 7.24 1.19
N GLY A 119 -16.19 6.53 1.58
CA GLY A 119 -16.59 6.40 2.99
C GLY A 119 -15.49 5.81 3.85
N PHE A 120 -14.82 4.74 3.41
CA PHE A 120 -13.66 4.17 4.11
C PHE A 120 -12.47 5.12 4.18
N LEU A 121 -12.17 5.88 3.11
CA LEU A 121 -11.08 6.87 3.10
C LEU A 121 -11.35 8.01 4.09
N ILE A 122 -12.58 8.52 4.13
CA ILE A 122 -13.00 9.57 5.07
C ILE A 122 -13.00 9.04 6.50
N LEU A 123 -13.51 7.82 6.72
CA LEU A 123 -13.49 7.17 8.03
C LEU A 123 -12.05 6.96 8.52
N ALA A 124 -11.15 6.49 7.65
CA ALA A 124 -9.73 6.35 7.95
C ALA A 124 -9.10 7.68 8.38
N ARG A 125 -9.50 8.80 7.74
CA ARG A 125 -9.07 10.14 8.14
C ARG A 125 -9.58 10.53 9.53
N ILE A 126 -10.85 10.24 9.84
CA ILE A 126 -11.48 10.60 11.13
C ILE A 126 -10.85 9.83 12.29
N ILE A 127 -10.59 8.53 12.09
CA ILE A 127 -10.02 7.64 13.12
C ILE A 127 -8.48 7.77 13.19
N GLY A 128 -7.86 8.51 12.25
CA GLY A 128 -6.40 8.65 12.20
C GLY A 128 -5.68 7.42 11.66
N LEU A 129 -6.33 6.62 10.81
CA LEU A 129 -5.77 5.38 10.25
C LEU A 129 -4.83 5.61 9.05
N GLY A 130 -4.30 6.82 8.83
CA GLY A 130 -3.32 7.08 7.77
C GLY A 130 -2.11 6.14 7.81
N PHE A 131 -1.72 5.68 9.01
CA PHE A 131 -0.65 4.70 9.20
C PHE A 131 -0.96 3.32 8.61
N MET A 132 -2.22 2.98 8.32
CA MET A 132 -2.57 1.69 7.67
C MET A 132 -1.96 1.54 6.27
N ALA A 133 -1.57 2.64 5.63
CA ALA A 133 -0.80 2.59 4.38
C ALA A 133 0.50 1.76 4.51
N ASP A 134 1.05 1.66 5.72
CA ASP A 134 2.28 0.93 6.00
C ASP A 134 2.07 -0.58 6.19
N PHE A 135 0.81 -1.03 6.38
CA PHE A 135 0.53 -2.46 6.59
C PHE A 135 0.58 -3.29 5.30
N LEU A 136 0.40 -2.68 4.14
CA LEU A 136 0.62 -3.42 2.89
C LEU A 136 2.11 -3.41 2.56
N SER A 137 2.83 -4.47 2.91
CA SER A 137 4.26 -4.57 2.67
C SER A 137 4.55 -4.53 1.16
N ARG A 138 5.68 -3.92 0.78
CA ARG A 138 6.13 -3.87 -0.63
C ARG A 138 6.21 -5.26 -1.27
N THR A 139 6.62 -6.24 -0.50
CA THR A 139 6.72 -7.65 -0.92
C THR A 139 5.38 -8.22 -1.35
N VAL A 140 4.37 -8.01 -0.52
CA VAL A 140 2.99 -8.46 -0.76
C VAL A 140 2.38 -7.73 -1.96
N LEU A 141 2.61 -6.41 -2.06
CA LEU A 141 2.14 -5.60 -3.18
C LEU A 141 2.74 -6.06 -4.52
N ILE A 142 4.03 -6.42 -4.57
CA ILE A 142 4.69 -6.97 -5.77
C ILE A 142 4.02 -8.29 -6.18
N GLY A 143 3.76 -9.20 -5.25
CA GLY A 143 3.05 -10.45 -5.51
C GLY A 143 1.64 -10.22 -6.04
N PHE A 144 0.87 -9.35 -5.37
CA PHE A 144 -0.48 -8.98 -5.77
C PHE A 144 -0.53 -8.38 -7.18
N LEU A 145 0.25 -7.34 -7.45
CA LEU A 145 0.27 -6.68 -8.77
C LEU A 145 0.76 -7.62 -9.88
N THR A 146 1.72 -8.50 -9.59
CA THR A 146 2.16 -9.52 -10.54
C THR A 146 1.03 -10.50 -10.86
N GLY A 147 0.25 -10.93 -9.86
CA GLY A 147 -0.93 -11.77 -10.06
C GLY A 147 -2.02 -11.09 -10.89
N VAL A 148 -2.35 -9.83 -10.57
CA VAL A 148 -3.30 -9.01 -11.35
C VAL A 148 -2.81 -8.85 -12.79
N GLY A 149 -1.51 -8.56 -12.97
CA GLY A 149 -0.90 -8.41 -14.29
C GLY A 149 -1.04 -9.67 -15.16
N LEU A 150 -0.78 -10.84 -14.57
CA LEU A 150 -0.97 -12.13 -15.25
C LEU A 150 -2.44 -12.37 -15.61
N GLN A 151 -3.36 -12.14 -14.66
CA GLN A 151 -4.80 -12.33 -14.90
C GLN A 151 -5.33 -11.41 -15.99
N VAL A 152 -4.93 -10.12 -15.97
CA VAL A 152 -5.34 -9.13 -16.97
C VAL A 152 -4.76 -9.47 -18.34
N ALA A 153 -3.45 -9.75 -18.42
CA ALA A 153 -2.81 -10.09 -19.70
C ALA A 153 -3.43 -11.34 -20.33
N LEU A 154 -3.59 -12.42 -19.55
CA LEU A 154 -4.21 -13.67 -20.05
C LEU A 154 -5.68 -13.47 -20.43
N GLY A 155 -6.41 -12.59 -19.73
CA GLY A 155 -7.80 -12.27 -20.04
C GLY A 155 -8.01 -11.55 -21.37
N GLU A 156 -6.97 -10.91 -21.93
CA GLU A 156 -7.06 -10.13 -23.16
C GLU A 156 -6.64 -10.91 -24.42
N VAL A 157 -6.10 -12.12 -24.26
CA VAL A 157 -5.67 -12.96 -25.38
C VAL A 157 -6.83 -13.25 -26.33
N SER A 158 -8.02 -13.59 -25.81
CA SER A 158 -9.22 -13.81 -26.62
C SER A 158 -9.59 -12.60 -27.47
N GLY A 159 -9.58 -11.39 -26.89
CA GLY A 159 -9.88 -10.18 -27.64
C GLY A 159 -8.84 -9.83 -28.71
N MET A 160 -7.56 -10.11 -28.47
CA MET A 160 -6.50 -9.96 -29.47
C MET A 160 -6.65 -10.95 -30.63
N LEU A 161 -7.16 -12.16 -30.35
CA LEU A 161 -7.44 -13.20 -31.36
C LEU A 161 -8.81 -13.02 -32.03
N GLY A 162 -9.62 -12.06 -31.59
CA GLY A 162 -10.98 -11.83 -32.12
C GLY A 162 -11.96 -12.95 -31.74
N LEU A 163 -11.69 -13.69 -30.67
CA LEU A 163 -12.53 -14.76 -30.13
C LEU A 163 -13.66 -14.18 -29.28
N LYS A 164 -14.76 -14.92 -29.14
CA LYS A 164 -15.88 -14.50 -28.27
C LYS A 164 -15.51 -14.45 -26.79
N GLY A 165 -14.41 -15.12 -26.40
CA GLY A 165 -13.99 -15.22 -25.03
C GLY A 165 -14.99 -16.03 -24.17
N GLY A 166 -14.98 -15.79 -22.86
CA GLY A 166 -15.93 -16.36 -21.91
C GLY A 166 -15.27 -17.15 -20.79
N GLY A 167 -16.03 -17.39 -19.71
CA GLY A 167 -15.60 -18.14 -18.55
C GLY A 167 -15.34 -17.29 -17.31
N HIS A 168 -15.52 -17.90 -16.14
CA HIS A 168 -15.26 -17.30 -14.84
C HIS A 168 -13.85 -17.72 -14.36
N GLY A 169 -12.96 -16.75 -14.17
CA GLY A 169 -11.58 -17.00 -13.74
C GLY A 169 -10.59 -17.33 -14.87
N THR A 170 -9.30 -17.19 -14.56
CA THR A 170 -8.20 -17.23 -15.54
C THR A 170 -8.10 -18.57 -16.26
N LEU A 171 -8.20 -19.67 -15.53
CA LEU A 171 -8.07 -21.02 -16.11
C LEU A 171 -9.17 -21.36 -17.11
N GLN A 172 -10.41 -20.99 -16.77
CA GLN A 172 -11.55 -21.27 -17.64
C GLN A 172 -11.51 -20.42 -18.91
N LYS A 173 -11.05 -19.15 -18.81
CA LYS A 173 -10.83 -18.30 -19.97
C LYS A 173 -9.80 -18.91 -20.93
N ILE A 174 -8.65 -19.31 -20.41
CA ILE A 174 -7.60 -19.96 -21.23
C ILE A 174 -8.13 -21.22 -21.89
N TRP A 175 -8.86 -22.05 -21.14
CA TRP A 175 -9.43 -23.28 -21.68
C TRP A 175 -10.41 -23.01 -22.83
N ASN A 176 -11.29 -22.03 -22.65
CA ASN A 176 -12.24 -21.61 -23.68
C ASN A 176 -11.54 -21.04 -24.92
N ASP A 177 -10.48 -20.26 -24.74
CA ASP A 177 -9.68 -19.71 -25.86
C ASP A 177 -9.01 -20.83 -26.67
N VAL A 178 -8.47 -21.85 -25.97
CA VAL A 178 -7.89 -23.04 -26.64
C VAL A 178 -8.94 -23.81 -27.43
N GLN A 179 -10.16 -23.97 -26.90
CA GLN A 179 -11.25 -24.63 -27.63
C GLN A 179 -11.74 -23.84 -28.85
N GLN A 180 -11.58 -22.52 -28.86
CA GLN A 180 -11.99 -21.63 -29.94
C GLN A 180 -10.84 -21.29 -30.92
N ILE A 181 -9.68 -21.92 -30.81
CA ILE A 181 -8.46 -21.56 -31.56
C ILE A 181 -8.67 -21.60 -33.09
N GLU A 182 -9.56 -22.47 -33.58
CA GLU A 182 -9.92 -22.58 -34.99
C GLU A 182 -10.75 -21.38 -35.49
N GLN A 183 -11.33 -20.59 -34.59
CA GLN A 183 -12.16 -19.42 -34.89
C GLN A 183 -11.37 -18.10 -34.85
N VAL A 184 -10.05 -18.16 -34.83
CA VAL A 184 -9.18 -16.96 -34.77
C VAL A 184 -9.45 -16.05 -35.96
N ASN A 185 -9.72 -14.77 -35.65
CA ASN A 185 -9.86 -13.73 -36.65
C ASN A 185 -8.48 -13.12 -36.97
N PHE A 186 -7.93 -13.47 -38.14
CA PHE A 186 -6.60 -12.99 -38.54
C PHE A 186 -6.51 -11.47 -38.71
N TYR A 187 -7.61 -10.79 -39.03
CA TYR A 187 -7.62 -9.31 -39.05
C TYR A 187 -7.45 -8.74 -37.65
N ALA A 188 -8.18 -9.28 -36.67
CA ALA A 188 -8.05 -8.86 -35.29
C ALA A 188 -6.63 -9.11 -34.74
N LEU A 189 -6.07 -10.29 -35.02
CA LEU A 189 -4.70 -10.64 -34.63
C LEU A 189 -3.67 -9.70 -35.29
N ALA A 190 -3.80 -9.41 -36.61
CA ALA A 190 -2.90 -8.50 -37.30
C ALA A 190 -2.96 -7.07 -36.73
N ILE A 191 -4.16 -6.59 -36.39
CA ILE A 191 -4.34 -5.29 -35.75
C ILE A 191 -3.67 -5.30 -34.36
N ALA A 192 -3.95 -6.30 -33.52
CA ALA A 192 -3.36 -6.42 -32.18
C ALA A 192 -1.83 -6.45 -32.23
N LEU A 193 -1.23 -7.27 -33.10
CA LEU A 193 0.22 -7.33 -33.29
C LEU A 193 0.80 -6.00 -33.77
N SER A 194 0.14 -5.31 -34.70
CA SER A 194 0.57 -3.99 -35.18
C SER A 194 0.58 -2.96 -34.05
N VAL A 195 -0.45 -2.95 -33.19
CA VAL A 195 -0.53 -2.10 -32.01
C VAL A 195 0.61 -2.40 -31.02
N LEU A 196 0.88 -3.68 -30.74
CA LEU A 196 2.00 -4.09 -29.89
C LEU A 196 3.35 -3.60 -30.46
N VAL A 197 3.58 -3.78 -31.76
CA VAL A 197 4.81 -3.34 -32.43
C VAL A 197 4.96 -1.82 -32.34
N VAL A 198 3.91 -1.04 -32.57
CA VAL A 198 3.95 0.43 -32.50
C VAL A 198 4.23 0.88 -31.06
N ILE A 199 3.56 0.32 -30.06
CA ILE A 199 3.73 0.73 -28.65
C ILE A 199 5.12 0.34 -28.13
N VAL A 200 5.57 -0.89 -28.36
CA VAL A 200 6.87 -1.36 -27.89
C VAL A 200 8.00 -0.72 -28.68
N GLY A 201 7.84 -0.59 -30.00
CA GLY A 201 8.81 0.05 -30.89
C GLY A 201 9.02 1.53 -30.56
N SER A 202 7.94 2.29 -30.35
CA SER A 202 8.02 3.70 -29.98
C SER A 202 8.76 3.90 -28.65
N LYS A 203 8.54 3.04 -27.64
CA LYS A 203 9.25 3.08 -26.34
C LYS A 203 10.75 2.81 -26.50
N LYS A 204 11.16 1.97 -27.47
CA LYS A 204 12.58 1.70 -27.77
C LYS A 204 13.26 2.90 -28.45
N ILE A 205 12.54 3.63 -29.29
CA ILE A 205 13.05 4.84 -29.99
C ILE A 205 13.17 5.99 -28.99
N SER A 206 12.08 6.32 -28.29
CA SER A 206 12.08 7.35 -27.26
C SER A 206 10.93 7.15 -26.28
N LYS A 207 11.24 7.25 -24.98
CA LYS A 207 10.21 7.23 -23.91
C LYS A 207 9.22 8.42 -23.96
N LYS A 208 9.55 9.46 -24.72
CA LYS A 208 8.69 10.65 -24.91
C LYS A 208 7.62 10.46 -26.00
N ILE A 209 7.74 9.41 -26.83
CA ILE A 209 6.75 9.14 -27.89
C ILE A 209 5.52 8.49 -27.29
N PRO A 210 4.31 9.05 -27.43
CA PRO A 210 3.07 8.49 -26.91
C PRO A 210 2.60 7.32 -27.80
N GLY A 211 3.32 6.21 -27.79
CA GLY A 211 3.11 5.06 -28.69
C GLY A 211 1.69 4.50 -28.61
N ALA A 212 1.07 4.47 -27.44
CA ALA A 212 -0.31 4.02 -27.28
C ALA A 212 -1.30 4.93 -28.03
N LEU A 213 -1.14 6.26 -27.92
CA LEU A 213 -1.97 7.22 -28.63
C LEU A 213 -1.79 7.08 -30.15
N ILE A 214 -0.54 6.97 -30.63
CA ILE A 214 -0.25 6.80 -32.06
C ILE A 214 -0.87 5.50 -32.59
N ALA A 215 -0.77 4.40 -31.83
CA ALA A 215 -1.35 3.12 -32.20
C ALA A 215 -2.88 3.19 -32.27
N VAL A 216 -3.53 3.82 -31.29
CA VAL A 216 -5.00 3.98 -31.25
C VAL A 216 -5.49 4.85 -32.39
N ILE A 217 -4.90 6.05 -32.58
CA ILE A 217 -5.30 6.95 -33.66
C ILE A 217 -5.03 6.30 -35.03
N GLY A 218 -3.86 5.69 -35.21
CA GLY A 218 -3.51 4.98 -36.45
C GLY A 218 -4.49 3.86 -36.76
N ALA A 219 -4.85 3.05 -35.76
CA ALA A 219 -5.81 1.97 -35.94
C ALA A 219 -7.22 2.48 -36.27
N ILE A 220 -7.69 3.59 -35.65
CA ILE A 220 -8.97 4.24 -35.98
C ILE A 220 -8.98 4.71 -37.45
N VAL A 221 -7.91 5.40 -37.88
CA VAL A 221 -7.79 5.90 -39.24
C VAL A 221 -7.78 4.75 -40.27
N VAL A 222 -6.97 3.69 -40.00
CA VAL A 222 -6.91 2.53 -40.87
C VAL A 222 -8.24 1.78 -40.90
N SER A 223 -8.91 1.62 -39.76
CA SER A 223 -10.20 0.97 -39.66
C SER A 223 -11.28 1.72 -40.44
N TRP A 224 -11.29 3.05 -40.35
CA TRP A 224 -12.20 3.89 -41.12
C TRP A 224 -11.90 3.83 -42.63
N ALA A 225 -10.63 3.99 -43.00
CA ALA A 225 -10.22 4.04 -44.42
C ALA A 225 -10.42 2.72 -45.17
N LEU A 226 -10.20 1.58 -44.50
CA LEU A 226 -10.34 0.25 -45.09
C LEU A 226 -11.69 -0.43 -44.80
N GLY A 227 -12.61 0.24 -44.10
CA GLY A 227 -13.92 -0.32 -43.77
C GLY A 227 -13.87 -1.58 -42.90
N LEU A 228 -12.90 -1.67 -41.97
CA LEU A 228 -12.64 -2.87 -41.19
C LEU A 228 -13.79 -3.32 -40.28
N LYS A 229 -14.81 -2.48 -40.08
CA LYS A 229 -16.05 -2.83 -39.36
C LYS A 229 -16.77 -4.08 -39.89
N GLU A 230 -16.54 -4.43 -41.18
CA GLU A 230 -17.12 -5.62 -41.81
C GLU A 230 -16.32 -6.90 -41.48
N HIS A 231 -15.08 -6.77 -41.02
CA HIS A 231 -14.16 -7.86 -40.78
C HIS A 231 -13.82 -8.07 -39.30
N VAL A 232 -13.90 -7.01 -38.48
CA VAL A 232 -13.59 -7.05 -37.04
C VAL A 232 -14.66 -6.29 -36.25
N HIS A 233 -14.83 -6.69 -35.00
CA HIS A 233 -15.70 -5.97 -34.10
C HIS A 233 -15.09 -4.60 -33.77
N VAL A 234 -15.90 -3.53 -33.83
CA VAL A 234 -15.51 -2.16 -33.48
C VAL A 234 -16.39 -1.64 -32.37
N LEU A 235 -15.94 -0.65 -31.62
CA LEU A 235 -16.68 -0.09 -30.47
C LEU A 235 -18.09 0.39 -30.80
N GLY A 236 -18.33 0.82 -32.05
CA GLY A 236 -19.60 1.44 -32.44
C GLY A 236 -19.76 2.84 -31.87
N ALA A 237 -21.00 3.37 -31.87
CA ALA A 237 -21.27 4.72 -31.43
C ALA A 237 -20.88 4.94 -29.97
N VAL A 238 -19.88 5.80 -29.73
CA VAL A 238 -19.51 6.27 -28.42
C VAL A 238 -20.26 7.56 -28.14
N PRO A 239 -21.22 7.56 -27.18
CA PRO A 239 -21.96 8.78 -26.87
C PRO A 239 -20.96 9.85 -26.38
N GLY A 240 -21.03 11.04 -26.98
CA GLY A 240 -20.30 12.21 -26.51
C GLY A 240 -21.05 12.90 -25.38
N GLY A 241 -20.36 13.77 -24.64
CA GLY A 241 -21.01 14.66 -23.68
C GLY A 241 -20.43 14.54 -22.27
N LEU A 242 -21.01 15.31 -21.37
CA LEU A 242 -20.62 15.36 -19.97
C LEU A 242 -21.23 14.18 -19.20
N PRO A 243 -20.58 13.74 -18.12
CA PRO A 243 -21.17 12.76 -17.23
C PRO A 243 -22.47 13.27 -16.62
N HIS A 244 -23.46 12.41 -16.51
CA HIS A 244 -24.67 12.73 -15.76
C HIS A 244 -24.35 12.77 -14.27
N ILE A 245 -24.62 13.93 -13.64
CA ILE A 245 -24.34 14.10 -12.21
C ILE A 245 -25.58 13.72 -11.42
N GLY A 246 -25.45 12.72 -10.58
CA GLY A 246 -26.56 12.24 -9.76
C GLY A 246 -26.15 11.11 -8.81
N LEU A 247 -27.08 10.69 -7.97
CA LEU A 247 -26.89 9.48 -7.17
C LEU A 247 -27.16 8.24 -8.04
N PRO A 248 -26.43 7.14 -7.81
CA PRO A 248 -26.66 5.92 -8.57
C PRO A 248 -28.07 5.36 -8.29
N ASP A 249 -28.74 4.97 -9.36
CA ASP A 249 -30.05 4.29 -9.28
C ASP A 249 -29.87 2.81 -8.89
N ALA A 250 -29.46 2.60 -7.65
CA ALA A 250 -29.25 1.27 -7.08
C ALA A 250 -30.37 0.95 -6.09
N LYS A 251 -30.82 -0.29 -6.09
CA LYS A 251 -31.75 -0.80 -5.07
C LYS A 251 -30.99 -1.00 -3.76
N TRP A 252 -30.92 0.04 -2.96
CA TRP A 252 -30.22 0.04 -1.68
C TRP A 252 -30.85 -0.98 -0.72
N SER A 253 -30.05 -1.96 -0.28
CA SER A 253 -30.41 -2.90 0.77
C SER A 253 -29.20 -3.22 1.63
N TRP A 254 -29.43 -3.55 2.88
CA TRP A 254 -28.34 -3.98 3.78
C TRP A 254 -27.64 -5.25 3.27
N GLU A 255 -28.38 -6.12 2.59
CA GLU A 255 -27.79 -7.32 1.96
C GLU A 255 -26.82 -6.95 0.83
N LEU A 256 -27.20 -6.02 -0.05
CA LEU A 256 -26.33 -5.53 -1.12
C LEU A 256 -25.08 -4.86 -0.55
N ILE A 257 -25.26 -3.98 0.43
CA ILE A 257 -24.13 -3.32 1.10
C ILE A 257 -23.18 -4.37 1.69
N GLY A 258 -23.71 -5.38 2.41
CA GLY A 258 -22.91 -6.46 2.99
C GLY A 258 -22.09 -7.24 1.96
N LYS A 259 -22.65 -7.48 0.77
CA LYS A 259 -21.94 -8.15 -0.34
C LYS A 259 -20.83 -7.27 -0.94
N LEU A 260 -20.99 -5.96 -0.94
CA LEU A 260 -20.03 -5.01 -1.53
C LEU A 260 -18.91 -4.58 -0.56
N VAL A 261 -19.12 -4.70 0.77
CA VAL A 261 -18.14 -4.29 1.79
C VAL A 261 -16.76 -4.91 1.57
N PRO A 262 -16.58 -6.22 1.33
CA PRO A 262 -15.25 -6.79 1.12
C PRO A 262 -14.53 -6.17 -0.07
N THR A 263 -15.21 -5.99 -1.19
CA THR A 263 -14.67 -5.36 -2.41
C THR A 263 -14.31 -3.90 -2.17
N ALA A 264 -15.19 -3.12 -1.55
CA ALA A 264 -14.94 -1.72 -1.21
C ALA A 264 -13.77 -1.57 -0.23
N PHE A 265 -13.64 -2.47 0.73
CA PHE A 265 -12.51 -2.50 1.66
C PHE A 265 -11.20 -2.86 0.97
N ALA A 266 -11.21 -3.85 0.07
CA ALA A 266 -10.04 -4.20 -0.75
C ALA A 266 -9.57 -3.02 -1.60
N MET A 267 -10.51 -2.30 -2.23
CA MET A 267 -10.22 -1.06 -2.96
C MET A 267 -9.63 0.02 -2.06
N PHE A 268 -10.26 0.27 -0.90
CA PHE A 268 -9.77 1.24 0.08
C PHE A 268 -8.31 0.99 0.46
N VAL A 269 -7.96 -0.24 0.80
CA VAL A 269 -6.58 -0.60 1.20
C VAL A 269 -5.60 -0.38 0.06
N LEU A 270 -5.98 -0.77 -1.17
CA LEU A 270 -5.12 -0.56 -2.34
C LEU A 270 -4.93 0.93 -2.64
N ILE A 271 -6.02 1.72 -2.62
CA ILE A 271 -5.97 3.17 -2.83
C ILE A 271 -5.05 3.83 -1.80
N LEU A 272 -5.23 3.48 -0.52
CA LEU A 272 -4.44 4.00 0.57
C LEU A 272 -2.95 3.69 0.38
N ALA A 273 -2.61 2.42 0.15
CA ALA A 273 -1.24 1.96 0.03
C ALA A 273 -0.51 2.56 -1.18
N GLN A 274 -1.12 2.51 -2.38
CA GLN A 274 -0.49 3.03 -3.59
C GLN A 274 -0.37 4.55 -3.58
N SER A 275 -1.42 5.25 -3.16
CA SER A 275 -1.43 6.72 -3.12
C SER A 275 -0.40 7.25 -2.11
N ALA A 276 -0.37 6.71 -0.88
CA ALA A 276 0.57 7.13 0.15
C ALA A 276 2.03 6.83 -0.25
N ALA A 277 2.30 5.62 -0.76
CA ALA A 277 3.64 5.25 -1.23
C ALA A 277 4.13 6.17 -2.35
N THR A 278 3.25 6.52 -3.30
CA THR A 278 3.58 7.42 -4.41
C THR A 278 3.80 8.84 -3.92
N SER A 279 2.91 9.40 -3.11
CA SER A 279 3.04 10.74 -2.54
C SER A 279 4.34 10.89 -1.75
N ARG A 280 4.67 9.92 -0.88
CA ARG A 280 5.92 9.90 -0.09
C ARG A 280 7.16 9.86 -0.98
N ALA A 281 7.18 9.00 -2.01
CA ALA A 281 8.32 8.87 -2.91
C ALA A 281 8.63 10.18 -3.64
N TYR A 282 7.61 10.88 -4.12
CA TYR A 282 7.79 12.14 -4.84
C TYR A 282 8.04 13.32 -3.89
N ALA A 283 7.39 13.37 -2.73
CA ALA A 283 7.70 14.36 -1.69
C ALA A 283 9.16 14.28 -1.24
N ALA A 284 9.67 13.06 -0.99
CA ALA A 284 11.09 12.84 -0.67
C ALA A 284 12.02 13.25 -1.81
N ARG A 285 11.67 12.91 -3.07
CA ARG A 285 12.47 13.24 -4.26
C ARG A 285 12.65 14.74 -4.46
N TYR A 286 11.61 15.53 -4.15
CA TYR A 286 11.61 16.99 -4.36
C TYR A 286 11.77 17.78 -3.06
N ASN A 287 11.99 17.08 -1.93
CA ASN A 287 12.08 17.68 -0.59
C ASN A 287 10.88 18.58 -0.27
N GLU A 288 9.69 18.11 -0.62
CA GLU A 288 8.43 18.79 -0.39
C GLU A 288 7.66 18.14 0.77
N ARG A 289 6.82 18.93 1.43
CA ARG A 289 5.92 18.45 2.48
C ARG A 289 4.55 18.17 1.87
N PHE A 290 3.94 17.09 2.28
CA PHE A 290 2.53 16.78 2.02
C PHE A 290 1.89 16.26 3.30
N SER A 291 0.58 16.23 3.34
CA SER A 291 -0.20 15.70 4.47
C SER A 291 -1.00 14.49 4.01
N GLU A 292 -0.66 13.31 4.52
CA GLU A 292 -1.41 12.08 4.23
C GLU A 292 -2.89 12.22 4.58
N ASN A 293 -3.16 12.85 5.70
CA ASN A 293 -4.53 13.13 6.15
C ASN A 293 -5.31 14.03 5.18
N THR A 294 -4.65 14.99 4.56
CA THR A 294 -5.26 15.85 3.54
C THR A 294 -5.47 15.08 2.24
N ASP A 295 -4.51 14.26 1.85
CA ASP A 295 -4.62 13.40 0.65
C ASP A 295 -5.75 12.37 0.81
N LEU A 296 -5.99 11.84 2.03
CA LEU A 296 -7.16 10.97 2.29
C LEU A 296 -8.48 11.70 2.03
N VAL A 297 -8.59 12.98 2.42
CA VAL A 297 -9.77 13.80 2.10
C VAL A 297 -9.88 14.02 0.58
N GLY A 298 -8.77 14.38 -0.07
CA GLY A 298 -8.73 14.57 -1.52
C GLY A 298 -9.14 13.32 -2.30
N LEU A 299 -8.63 12.15 -1.91
CA LEU A 299 -8.99 10.85 -2.49
C LEU A 299 -10.45 10.48 -2.20
N GLY A 300 -10.93 10.75 -0.97
CA GLY A 300 -12.33 10.56 -0.62
C GLY A 300 -13.26 11.41 -1.49
N LEU A 301 -12.97 12.71 -1.63
CA LEU A 301 -13.74 13.61 -2.49
C LEU A 301 -13.65 13.23 -3.97
N ALA A 302 -12.48 12.78 -4.45
CA ALA A 302 -12.33 12.27 -5.81
C ALA A 302 -13.24 11.05 -6.06
N ASN A 303 -13.33 10.12 -5.11
CA ASN A 303 -14.19 8.95 -5.22
C ASN A 303 -15.69 9.30 -5.04
N ILE A 304 -16.04 10.31 -4.23
CA ILE A 304 -17.40 10.89 -4.23
C ILE A 304 -17.72 11.46 -5.62
N GLY A 305 -16.78 12.23 -6.19
CA GLY A 305 -16.93 12.75 -7.54
C GLY A 305 -17.09 11.66 -8.59
N ALA A 306 -16.36 10.54 -8.46
CA ALA A 306 -16.52 9.37 -9.32
C ALA A 306 -17.94 8.78 -9.20
N GLY A 307 -18.41 8.54 -7.98
CA GLY A 307 -19.77 8.04 -7.73
C GLY A 307 -20.85 8.97 -8.26
N LEU A 308 -20.73 10.28 -8.03
CA LEU A 308 -21.69 11.29 -8.53
C LEU A 308 -21.68 11.44 -10.06
N SER A 309 -20.54 11.25 -10.70
CA SER A 309 -20.43 11.29 -12.17
C SER A 309 -20.72 9.94 -12.84
N GLY A 310 -21.25 8.98 -12.08
CA GLY A 310 -21.64 7.66 -12.56
C GLY A 310 -20.47 6.79 -13.02
N THR A 311 -19.22 7.19 -12.74
CA THR A 311 -18.04 6.41 -13.11
C THR A 311 -17.56 5.52 -11.95
N PHE A 312 -16.43 4.86 -12.10
CA PHE A 312 -15.92 3.91 -11.13
C PHE A 312 -14.74 4.48 -10.32
N VAL A 313 -14.35 3.73 -9.32
CA VAL A 313 -13.31 4.05 -8.32
C VAL A 313 -12.02 4.56 -8.95
N VAL A 314 -11.46 5.63 -8.37
CA VAL A 314 -10.18 6.23 -8.76
C VAL A 314 -9.13 6.06 -7.67
N ASN A 315 -7.87 6.01 -8.10
CA ASN A 315 -6.71 5.75 -7.26
C ASN A 315 -5.54 6.68 -7.62
N GLY A 316 -4.62 6.88 -6.69
CA GLY A 316 -3.33 7.50 -6.96
C GLY A 316 -2.43 6.55 -7.76
N SER A 317 -2.10 6.94 -9.00
CA SER A 317 -1.38 6.09 -9.96
C SER A 317 0.12 6.41 -9.99
N PRO A 318 1.01 5.49 -9.60
CA PRO A 318 2.46 5.68 -9.72
C PRO A 318 2.92 5.93 -11.16
N THR A 319 2.34 5.20 -12.12
CA THR A 319 2.70 5.28 -13.53
C THR A 319 2.32 6.63 -14.14
N LYS A 320 1.09 7.09 -13.91
CA LYS A 320 0.64 8.41 -14.37
C LYS A 320 1.40 9.56 -13.70
N THR A 321 1.72 9.41 -12.41
CA THR A 321 2.57 10.36 -11.67
C THR A 321 3.96 10.45 -12.31
N GLN A 322 4.56 9.31 -12.69
CA GLN A 322 5.84 9.30 -13.38
C GLN A 322 5.76 9.95 -14.77
N MET A 323 4.64 9.79 -15.48
CA MET A 323 4.45 10.44 -16.80
C MET A 323 4.48 11.96 -16.68
N ILE A 324 3.71 12.54 -15.75
CA ILE A 324 3.74 13.99 -15.48
C ILE A 324 5.12 14.46 -15.05
N ASP A 325 5.76 13.74 -14.12
CA ASP A 325 7.09 14.06 -13.63
C ASP A 325 8.13 14.07 -14.76
N SER A 326 8.10 13.08 -15.64
CA SER A 326 8.99 12.97 -16.80
C SER A 326 8.75 14.07 -17.83
N ALA A 327 7.53 14.60 -17.92
CA ALA A 327 7.16 15.72 -18.78
C ALA A 327 7.49 17.10 -18.15
N GLY A 328 7.96 17.12 -16.90
CA GLY A 328 8.37 18.33 -16.19
C GLY A 328 7.30 18.98 -15.33
N GLY A 329 6.11 18.39 -15.19
CA GLY A 329 5.05 18.87 -14.30
C GLY A 329 5.48 18.80 -12.83
N ARG A 330 5.12 19.79 -12.04
CA ARG A 330 5.53 19.96 -10.64
C ARG A 330 4.37 20.39 -9.73
N SER A 331 3.17 20.42 -10.26
CA SER A 331 1.99 20.79 -9.50
C SER A 331 0.71 20.14 -10.05
N GLN A 332 -0.34 20.15 -9.24
CA GLN A 332 -1.65 19.66 -9.64
C GLN A 332 -2.31 20.48 -10.79
N LEU A 333 -1.69 21.61 -11.18
CA LEU A 333 -2.16 22.39 -12.34
C LEU A 333 -2.12 21.59 -13.64
N SER A 334 -1.13 20.69 -13.81
CA SER A 334 -1.07 19.80 -14.98
C SER A 334 -2.26 18.85 -15.04
N LEU A 335 -2.80 18.40 -13.88
CA LEU A 335 -4.01 17.57 -13.85
C LEU A 335 -5.25 18.36 -14.30
N LEU A 336 -5.37 19.62 -13.88
CA LEU A 336 -6.46 20.49 -14.32
C LEU A 336 -6.40 20.73 -15.84
N PHE A 337 -5.19 20.94 -16.40
CA PHE A 337 -5.02 21.02 -17.86
C PHE A 337 -5.39 19.70 -18.55
N THR A 338 -5.00 18.55 -17.97
CA THR A 338 -5.40 17.24 -18.48
C THR A 338 -6.92 17.11 -18.53
N GLY A 339 -7.61 17.49 -17.45
CA GLY A 339 -9.08 17.49 -17.39
C GLY A 339 -9.72 18.34 -18.48
N VAL A 340 -9.20 19.56 -18.72
CA VAL A 340 -9.69 20.44 -19.79
C VAL A 340 -9.49 19.81 -21.17
N ILE A 341 -8.32 19.20 -21.43
CA ILE A 341 -8.04 18.54 -22.72
C ILE A 341 -8.99 17.35 -22.92
N VAL A 342 -9.19 16.51 -21.90
CA VAL A 342 -10.12 15.38 -21.98
C VAL A 342 -11.57 15.86 -22.17
N LEU A 343 -11.95 16.96 -21.54
CA LEU A 343 -13.26 17.59 -21.76
C LEU A 343 -13.45 17.97 -23.23
N LEU A 344 -12.45 18.58 -23.87
CA LEU A 344 -12.52 18.91 -25.31
C LEU A 344 -12.63 17.64 -26.17
N VAL A 345 -11.92 16.56 -25.81
CA VAL A 345 -12.05 15.27 -26.50
C VAL A 345 -13.48 14.72 -26.38
N LEU A 346 -14.07 14.77 -25.20
CA LEU A 346 -15.44 14.30 -24.94
C LEU A 346 -16.51 15.11 -25.71
N LEU A 347 -16.28 16.40 -25.85
CA LEU A 347 -17.26 17.28 -26.55
C LEU A 347 -17.16 17.19 -28.08
N PHE A 348 -15.95 16.97 -28.62
CA PHE A 348 -15.72 17.15 -30.05
C PHE A 348 -15.12 15.94 -30.78
N LEU A 349 -14.50 15.00 -30.10
CA LEU A 349 -13.67 13.94 -30.70
C LEU A 349 -14.15 12.51 -30.41
N THR A 350 -15.35 12.30 -29.86
CA THR A 350 -15.89 10.96 -29.60
C THR A 350 -16.34 10.20 -30.84
N GLY A 351 -16.79 10.92 -31.90
CA GLY A 351 -17.23 10.30 -33.15
C GLY A 351 -16.21 9.36 -33.80
N PRO A 352 -14.93 9.75 -33.97
CA PRO A 352 -13.89 8.89 -34.49
C PRO A 352 -13.67 7.60 -33.69
N LEU A 353 -13.93 7.58 -32.39
CA LEU A 353 -13.75 6.39 -31.52
C LEU A 353 -14.67 5.23 -31.95
N ALA A 354 -15.78 5.51 -32.64
CA ALA A 354 -16.70 4.50 -33.14
C ALA A 354 -16.05 3.48 -34.08
N TYR A 355 -14.97 3.87 -34.75
CA TYR A 355 -14.25 3.02 -35.71
C TYR A 355 -13.11 2.23 -35.05
N MET A 356 -12.90 2.35 -33.74
CA MET A 356 -11.80 1.66 -33.05
C MET A 356 -12.08 0.16 -32.91
N PRO A 357 -11.22 -0.72 -33.46
CA PRO A 357 -11.36 -2.16 -33.27
C PRO A 357 -11.15 -2.60 -31.82
N ASP A 358 -11.93 -3.55 -31.32
CA ASP A 358 -11.79 -4.10 -29.96
C ASP A 358 -10.42 -4.71 -29.72
N ALA A 359 -9.81 -5.29 -30.76
CA ALA A 359 -8.45 -5.84 -30.69
C ALA A 359 -7.39 -4.81 -30.30
N VAL A 360 -7.60 -3.52 -30.59
CA VAL A 360 -6.71 -2.41 -30.20
C VAL A 360 -6.71 -2.26 -28.69
N LEU A 361 -7.91 -2.20 -28.10
CA LEU A 361 -8.03 -2.10 -26.63
C LEU A 361 -7.46 -3.32 -25.94
N SER A 362 -7.74 -4.52 -26.47
CA SER A 362 -7.17 -5.75 -25.95
C SER A 362 -5.65 -5.76 -25.95
N ALA A 363 -5.02 -5.29 -27.06
CA ALA A 363 -3.56 -5.19 -27.13
C ALA A 363 -2.98 -4.17 -26.14
N VAL A 364 -3.66 -3.03 -25.97
CA VAL A 364 -3.26 -2.01 -24.97
C VAL A 364 -3.36 -2.58 -23.55
N VAL A 365 -4.48 -3.23 -23.20
CA VAL A 365 -4.72 -3.82 -21.89
C VAL A 365 -3.77 -4.99 -21.62
N PHE A 366 -3.48 -5.81 -22.62
CA PHE A 366 -2.46 -6.86 -22.55
C PHE A 366 -1.11 -6.29 -22.11
N LEU A 367 -0.65 -5.19 -22.75
CA LEU A 367 0.61 -4.54 -22.38
C LEU A 367 0.56 -3.90 -20.99
N ILE A 368 -0.60 -3.41 -20.55
CA ILE A 368 -0.80 -2.93 -19.17
C ILE A 368 -0.61 -4.10 -18.20
N GLY A 369 -1.24 -5.25 -18.47
CA GLY A 369 -1.07 -6.46 -17.67
C GLY A 369 0.39 -6.90 -17.59
N ILE A 370 1.09 -6.98 -18.72
CA ILE A 370 2.54 -7.28 -18.75
C ILE A 370 3.35 -6.27 -17.96
N GLY A 371 2.96 -4.98 -17.99
CA GLY A 371 3.62 -3.91 -17.24
C GLY A 371 3.49 -4.02 -15.73
N LEU A 372 2.45 -4.69 -15.23
CA LEU A 372 2.26 -4.95 -13.80
C LEU A 372 3.11 -6.11 -13.27
N ILE A 373 3.61 -6.98 -14.15
CA ILE A 373 4.43 -8.15 -13.77
C ILE A 373 5.84 -7.69 -13.37
N ASP A 374 6.14 -7.72 -12.08
CA ASP A 374 7.45 -7.32 -11.55
C ASP A 374 8.36 -8.54 -11.26
N LEU A 375 8.90 -9.15 -12.32
CA LEU A 375 9.84 -10.26 -12.20
C LEU A 375 11.15 -9.85 -11.52
N LYS A 376 11.57 -8.57 -11.66
CA LYS A 376 12.79 -8.06 -11.00
C LYS A 376 12.58 -7.94 -9.50
N GLY A 377 11.43 -7.41 -9.09
CA GLY A 377 11.02 -7.36 -7.68
C GLY A 377 10.95 -8.76 -7.08
N MET A 378 10.27 -9.71 -7.74
CA MET A 378 10.18 -11.11 -7.29
C MET A 378 11.56 -11.76 -7.11
N ARG A 379 12.48 -11.59 -8.08
CA ARG A 379 13.86 -12.09 -7.98
C ARG A 379 14.62 -11.43 -6.82
N SER A 380 14.47 -10.14 -6.65
CA SER A 380 15.12 -9.40 -5.56
C SER A 380 14.68 -9.88 -4.19
N ILE A 381 13.37 -10.12 -4.01
CA ILE A 381 12.80 -10.67 -2.77
C ILE A 381 13.37 -12.08 -2.52
N PHE A 382 13.39 -12.94 -3.54
CA PHE A 382 13.94 -14.29 -3.42
C PHE A 382 15.41 -14.30 -2.98
N ALA A 383 16.22 -13.40 -3.54
CA ALA A 383 17.64 -13.29 -3.21
C ALA A 383 17.87 -12.75 -1.78
N GLN A 384 17.02 -11.85 -1.28
CA GLN A 384 17.20 -11.21 0.01
C GLN A 384 16.53 -12.00 1.15
N ARG A 385 15.28 -12.45 0.95
CA ARG A 385 14.49 -13.14 1.98
C ARG A 385 13.53 -14.18 1.36
N ARG A 386 13.91 -15.44 1.43
CA ARG A 386 13.10 -16.54 0.89
C ARG A 386 11.72 -16.66 1.53
N SER A 387 11.59 -16.37 2.83
CA SER A 387 10.28 -16.39 3.51
C SER A 387 9.31 -15.37 2.92
N GLU A 388 9.76 -14.17 2.65
CA GLU A 388 8.95 -13.11 2.05
C GLU A 388 8.59 -13.44 0.59
N PHE A 389 9.50 -14.11 -0.15
CA PHE A 389 9.20 -14.58 -1.50
C PHE A 389 8.02 -15.55 -1.53
N TRP A 390 7.94 -16.50 -0.59
CA TRP A 390 6.80 -17.41 -0.52
C TRP A 390 5.48 -16.70 -0.23
N VAL A 391 5.50 -15.64 0.56
CA VAL A 391 4.34 -14.79 0.80
C VAL A 391 3.91 -14.08 -0.49
N ALA A 392 4.84 -13.47 -1.23
CA ALA A 392 4.56 -12.83 -2.51
C ALA A 392 4.04 -13.83 -3.55
N LEU A 393 4.66 -15.02 -3.64
CA LEU A 393 4.25 -16.08 -4.56
C LEU A 393 2.86 -16.60 -4.23
N LEU A 394 2.56 -16.85 -2.95
CA LEU A 394 1.24 -17.30 -2.52
C LEU A 394 0.16 -16.25 -2.84
N THR A 395 0.45 -14.98 -2.58
CA THR A 395 -0.45 -13.87 -2.95
C THR A 395 -0.69 -13.86 -4.47
N MET A 396 0.36 -13.94 -5.28
CA MET A 396 0.26 -13.99 -6.75
C MET A 396 -0.60 -15.17 -7.21
N LEU A 397 -0.36 -16.36 -6.69
CA LEU A 397 -1.12 -17.56 -7.06
C LEU A 397 -2.59 -17.44 -6.66
N THR A 398 -2.88 -16.88 -5.47
CA THR A 398 -4.26 -16.64 -5.03
C THR A 398 -4.98 -15.69 -5.97
N VAL A 399 -4.34 -14.60 -6.39
CA VAL A 399 -4.91 -13.66 -7.37
C VAL A 399 -5.24 -14.38 -8.67
N VAL A 400 -4.32 -15.17 -9.22
CA VAL A 400 -4.48 -15.83 -10.52
C VAL A 400 -5.54 -16.93 -10.50
N PHE A 401 -5.57 -17.75 -9.45
CA PHE A 401 -6.38 -18.99 -9.42
C PHE A 401 -7.66 -18.88 -8.61
N VAL A 402 -7.72 -18.01 -7.60
CA VAL A 402 -8.90 -17.84 -6.74
C VAL A 402 -9.62 -16.55 -7.07
N GLY A 403 -8.90 -15.42 -7.09
CA GLY A 403 -9.47 -14.12 -7.44
C GLY A 403 -8.68 -12.94 -6.88
N VAL A 404 -8.92 -11.77 -7.47
CA VAL A 404 -8.22 -10.52 -7.12
C VAL A 404 -8.59 -10.07 -5.71
N GLU A 405 -9.87 -10.13 -5.36
CA GLU A 405 -10.39 -9.75 -4.04
C GLU A 405 -9.79 -10.63 -2.93
N GLN A 406 -9.83 -11.95 -3.10
CA GLN A 406 -9.26 -12.91 -2.16
C GLN A 406 -7.74 -12.75 -2.04
N GLY A 407 -7.09 -12.42 -3.16
CA GLY A 407 -5.65 -12.15 -3.19
C GLY A 407 -5.26 -10.95 -2.34
N ILE A 408 -6.00 -9.83 -2.39
CA ILE A 408 -5.67 -8.65 -1.57
C ILE A 408 -6.01 -8.86 -0.09
N ILE A 409 -7.10 -9.57 0.22
CA ILE A 409 -7.45 -9.90 1.60
C ILE A 409 -6.34 -10.79 2.21
N LEU A 410 -5.92 -11.82 1.49
CA LEU A 410 -4.79 -12.66 1.92
C LEU A 410 -3.51 -11.84 2.09
N ALA A 411 -3.25 -10.92 1.18
CA ALA A 411 -2.11 -10.01 1.23
C ALA A 411 -2.05 -9.22 2.54
N ILE A 412 -3.18 -8.64 2.94
CA ILE A 412 -3.32 -7.88 4.19
C ILE A 412 -3.08 -8.79 5.40
N VAL A 413 -3.74 -9.96 5.43
CA VAL A 413 -3.61 -10.93 6.52
C VAL A 413 -2.15 -11.39 6.69
N LEU A 414 -1.50 -11.76 5.60
CA LEU A 414 -0.09 -12.20 5.64
C LEU A 414 0.86 -11.07 6.06
N SER A 415 0.60 -9.84 5.63
CA SER A 415 1.38 -8.67 6.05
C SER A 415 1.23 -8.39 7.54
N LEU A 416 0.02 -8.48 8.09
CA LEU A 416 -0.24 -8.35 9.52
C LEU A 416 0.43 -9.47 10.34
N ILE A 417 0.36 -10.71 9.85
CA ILE A 417 1.03 -11.85 10.49
C ILE A 417 2.55 -11.63 10.53
N ASP A 418 3.17 -11.20 9.41
CA ASP A 418 4.61 -10.94 9.38
C ASP A 418 5.01 -9.80 10.31
N HIS A 419 4.21 -8.73 10.35
CA HIS A 419 4.40 -7.61 11.28
C HIS A 419 4.33 -8.06 12.74
N THR A 420 3.26 -8.77 13.11
CA THR A 420 3.08 -9.29 14.48
C THR A 420 4.18 -10.27 14.86
N ARG A 421 4.58 -11.17 13.95
CA ARG A 421 5.64 -12.14 14.19
C ARG A 421 6.99 -11.50 14.51
N ARG A 422 7.30 -10.34 13.94
CA ARG A 422 8.56 -9.61 14.20
C ARG A 422 8.62 -9.08 15.64
N GLY A 423 7.50 -8.63 16.21
CA GLY A 423 7.39 -8.17 17.58
C GLY A 423 7.23 -9.29 18.62
N TYR A 424 6.73 -10.46 18.20
CA TYR A 424 6.44 -11.59 19.07
C TYR A 424 7.70 -12.23 19.70
N ARG A 425 8.82 -12.28 18.97
CA ARG A 425 10.10 -12.82 19.43
C ARG A 425 11.24 -11.83 19.21
N PRO A 426 11.34 -10.78 20.06
CA PRO A 426 12.43 -9.82 19.97
C PRO A 426 13.77 -10.51 20.21
N LYS A 427 14.82 -10.02 19.55
CA LYS A 427 16.19 -10.51 19.72
C LYS A 427 16.81 -9.84 20.94
N ASN A 428 16.46 -10.33 22.12
CA ASN A 428 16.99 -9.84 23.36
C ASN A 428 18.49 -10.18 23.54
N ALA A 429 19.17 -9.48 24.43
CA ALA A 429 20.60 -9.62 24.64
C ALA A 429 20.96 -9.51 26.11
N VAL A 430 22.10 -10.12 26.50
CA VAL A 430 22.82 -9.78 27.72
C VAL A 430 23.88 -8.74 27.40
N VAL A 431 24.08 -7.78 28.29
CA VAL A 431 24.99 -6.66 28.07
C VAL A 431 26.15 -6.73 29.03
N VAL A 432 27.38 -6.73 28.50
CA VAL A 432 28.61 -6.85 29.24
C VAL A 432 29.58 -5.71 28.96
N PRO A 433 30.48 -5.34 29.86
CA PRO A 433 31.52 -4.36 29.59
C PRO A 433 32.41 -4.82 28.42
N ALA A 434 32.74 -3.88 27.51
CA ALA A 434 33.66 -4.14 26.41
C ALA A 434 35.12 -3.83 26.84
N ALA A 435 36.08 -4.62 26.38
CA ALA A 435 37.49 -4.42 26.67
C ALA A 435 38.05 -3.05 26.24
N THR A 436 37.42 -2.44 25.22
CA THR A 436 37.79 -1.13 24.67
C THR A 436 37.04 0.04 25.33
N GLY A 437 36.26 -0.22 26.38
CA GLY A 437 35.35 0.72 27.01
C GLY A 437 33.94 0.69 26.39
N GLY A 438 32.93 1.02 27.22
CA GLY A 438 31.51 0.95 26.85
C GLY A 438 30.90 -0.45 27.03
N TRP A 439 29.77 -0.71 26.34
CA TRP A 439 28.92 -1.86 26.54
C TRP A 439 28.74 -2.69 25.26
N LEU A 440 28.89 -4.02 25.38
CA LEU A 440 28.73 -4.98 24.28
C LEU A 440 27.49 -5.84 24.50
N ALA A 441 26.59 -5.85 23.54
CA ALA A 441 25.41 -6.73 23.53
C ALA A 441 25.82 -8.11 22.99
N GLN A 442 25.52 -9.17 23.75
CA GLN A 442 25.75 -10.57 23.39
C GLN A 442 24.42 -11.34 23.35
N PRO A 443 24.31 -12.41 22.54
CA PRO A 443 23.12 -13.25 22.57
C PRO A 443 22.82 -13.78 23.98
N VAL A 444 21.53 -13.87 24.32
CA VAL A 444 21.08 -14.40 25.61
C VAL A 444 21.65 -15.81 25.89
N THR A 445 21.87 -16.62 24.86
CA THR A 445 22.44 -17.98 24.95
C THR A 445 23.87 -18.03 25.45
N THR A 446 24.59 -16.92 25.57
CA THR A 446 25.96 -16.89 26.11
C THR A 446 25.98 -16.94 27.63
N HIS A 447 24.87 -16.69 28.31
CA HIS A 447 24.76 -16.59 29.77
C HIS A 447 25.81 -15.65 30.40
N ALA A 448 26.27 -14.66 29.61
CA ALA A 448 27.34 -13.75 30.05
C ALA A 448 26.84 -12.84 31.18
N GLN A 449 27.71 -12.58 32.16
CA GLN A 449 27.47 -11.68 33.27
C GLN A 449 28.29 -10.41 33.12
N ALA A 450 27.69 -9.27 33.46
CA ALA A 450 28.37 -7.97 33.41
C ALA A 450 29.47 -7.90 34.51
N GLU A 451 29.19 -8.46 35.68
CA GLU A 451 30.10 -8.73 36.79
C GLU A 451 29.69 -10.08 37.39
N PRO A 452 30.60 -10.80 38.06
CA PRO A 452 30.23 -12.05 38.70
C PRO A 452 29.04 -11.90 39.65
N GLY A 453 27.90 -12.52 39.33
CA GLY A 453 26.63 -12.40 40.04
C GLY A 453 25.70 -11.27 39.61
N LEU A 454 26.07 -10.48 38.58
CA LEU A 454 25.24 -9.44 37.98
C LEU A 454 24.95 -9.73 36.51
N ILE A 455 23.70 -9.91 36.13
CA ILE A 455 23.26 -9.98 34.76
C ILE A 455 22.59 -8.67 34.40
N ILE A 456 22.99 -8.05 33.28
CA ILE A 456 22.28 -6.95 32.64
C ILE A 456 21.63 -7.50 31.37
N TYR A 457 20.29 -7.56 31.37
CA TYR A 457 19.50 -8.13 30.31
C TYR A 457 18.75 -7.00 29.58
N ARG A 458 19.01 -6.85 28.29
CA ARG A 458 18.32 -5.86 27.43
C ARG A 458 17.15 -6.50 26.73
N PHE A 459 15.95 -5.97 26.99
CA PHE A 459 14.76 -6.28 26.22
C PHE A 459 14.67 -5.29 25.06
N THR A 460 14.53 -5.80 23.81
CA THR A 460 14.76 -5.00 22.60
C THR A 460 13.48 -4.54 21.89
N HIS A 461 12.35 -4.48 22.61
CA HIS A 461 11.05 -4.09 22.07
C HIS A 461 10.15 -3.57 23.19
N SER A 462 9.01 -2.91 22.85
CA SER A 462 7.93 -2.67 23.82
C SER A 462 7.50 -3.99 24.45
N MET A 463 7.14 -3.97 25.75
CA MET A 463 6.68 -5.15 26.46
C MET A 463 5.17 -5.25 26.40
N TYR A 464 4.65 -6.31 25.78
CA TYR A 464 3.22 -6.55 25.64
C TYR A 464 2.87 -8.03 25.74
N TYR A 465 1.57 -8.35 25.83
CA TYR A 465 1.07 -9.69 26.10
C TYR A 465 1.72 -10.79 25.24
N ALA A 466 2.06 -10.49 23.98
CA ALA A 466 2.55 -11.48 23.04
C ALA A 466 4.05 -11.84 23.24
N ASN A 467 4.85 -10.99 23.89
CA ASN A 467 6.29 -11.22 24.12
C ASN A 467 6.66 -11.31 25.62
N ALA A 468 5.72 -11.11 26.51
CA ALA A 468 5.94 -11.15 27.95
C ALA A 468 6.34 -12.55 28.46
N GLU A 469 5.84 -13.62 27.84
CA GLU A 469 6.23 -14.98 28.17
C GLU A 469 7.70 -15.25 27.86
N GLN A 470 8.18 -14.80 26.67
CA GLN A 470 9.60 -14.91 26.31
C GLN A 470 10.51 -14.19 27.33
N LEU A 471 10.09 -13.01 27.82
CA LEU A 471 10.80 -12.31 28.87
C LEU A 471 10.95 -13.21 30.13
N SER A 472 9.84 -13.80 30.59
CA SER A 472 9.82 -14.66 31.76
C SER A 472 10.72 -15.90 31.59
N GLU A 473 10.58 -16.59 30.45
CA GLU A 473 11.41 -17.77 30.12
C GLU A 473 12.90 -17.45 30.10
N GLN A 474 13.28 -16.34 29.45
CA GLN A 474 14.70 -15.96 29.34
C GLN A 474 15.28 -15.51 30.68
N VAL A 475 14.54 -14.79 31.51
CA VAL A 475 14.97 -14.40 32.85
C VAL A 475 15.22 -15.66 33.73
N GLN A 476 14.27 -16.60 33.71
CA GLN A 476 14.39 -17.84 34.46
C GLN A 476 15.58 -18.69 33.98
N ALA A 477 15.77 -18.83 32.66
CA ALA A 477 16.90 -19.59 32.11
C ALA A 477 18.25 -18.95 32.48
N LEU A 478 18.37 -17.62 32.36
CA LEU A 478 19.58 -16.89 32.71
C LEU A 478 19.95 -17.01 34.17
N VAL A 479 18.97 -17.06 35.07
CA VAL A 479 19.20 -17.19 36.50
C VAL A 479 19.56 -18.64 36.88
N LYS A 480 18.83 -19.62 36.31
CA LYS A 480 19.00 -21.05 36.65
C LYS A 480 20.37 -21.57 36.27
N ASP A 481 20.90 -21.19 35.12
CA ASP A 481 22.14 -21.74 34.56
C ASP A 481 23.36 -20.84 34.80
N ALA A 482 23.22 -19.80 35.67
CA ALA A 482 24.26 -18.81 35.92
C ALA A 482 25.38 -19.35 36.81
N GLN A 483 26.63 -19.12 36.37
CA GLN A 483 27.84 -19.39 37.16
C GLN A 483 28.79 -18.20 37.09
N PRO A 484 29.09 -17.51 38.20
CA PRO A 484 28.55 -17.72 39.56
C PRO A 484 27.05 -17.41 39.67
N PRO A 485 26.36 -17.85 40.76
CA PRO A 485 24.94 -17.58 40.99
C PRO A 485 24.63 -16.09 40.95
N VAL A 486 23.46 -15.74 40.36
CA VAL A 486 23.02 -14.36 40.24
C VAL A 486 22.54 -13.83 41.59
N SER A 487 22.98 -12.65 41.96
CA SER A 487 22.48 -11.90 43.13
C SER A 487 21.73 -10.63 42.70
N TRP A 488 22.09 -10.04 41.54
CA TRP A 488 21.36 -8.93 40.93
C TRP A 488 20.99 -9.26 39.50
N PHE A 489 19.74 -9.01 39.15
CA PHE A 489 19.23 -9.06 37.78
C PHE A 489 18.77 -7.67 37.34
N CYS A 490 19.43 -7.10 36.36
CA CYS A 490 19.12 -5.79 35.82
C CYS A 490 18.39 -5.91 34.47
N ILE A 491 17.23 -5.26 34.36
CA ILE A 491 16.56 -5.10 33.08
C ILE A 491 16.97 -3.75 32.47
N ASP A 492 17.66 -3.77 31.33
CA ASP A 492 17.96 -2.60 30.52
C ASP A 492 16.75 -2.27 29.67
N GLY A 493 16.06 -1.17 30.02
CA GLY A 493 14.83 -0.67 29.40
C GLY A 493 15.05 0.33 28.26
N SER A 494 16.30 0.50 27.79
CA SER A 494 16.64 1.52 26.77
C SER A 494 15.86 1.41 25.46
N ALA A 495 15.32 0.23 25.14
CA ALA A 495 14.51 -0.05 23.96
C ALA A 495 13.04 -0.32 24.27
N VAL A 496 12.61 -0.09 25.52
CA VAL A 496 11.23 -0.29 25.98
C VAL A 496 10.55 1.08 26.04
N ASP A 497 9.64 1.33 25.10
CA ASP A 497 8.88 2.57 25.00
C ASP A 497 7.45 2.43 25.54
N ASP A 498 6.95 1.20 25.74
CA ASP A 498 5.64 0.93 26.33
C ASP A 498 5.61 -0.44 27.04
N VAL A 499 4.72 -0.55 28.04
CA VAL A 499 4.47 -1.79 28.80
C VAL A 499 2.95 -1.96 28.94
N ASP A 500 2.37 -3.00 28.37
CA ASP A 500 0.93 -3.24 28.49
C ASP A 500 0.55 -3.86 29.85
N PHE A 501 -0.74 -3.98 30.11
CA PHE A 501 -1.26 -4.54 31.36
C PHE A 501 -0.75 -5.98 31.63
N SER A 502 -0.68 -6.81 30.60
CA SER A 502 -0.25 -8.21 30.72
C SER A 502 1.24 -8.33 30.97
N ALA A 503 2.05 -7.53 30.28
CA ALA A 503 3.49 -7.48 30.51
C ALA A 503 3.82 -6.95 31.91
N ALA A 504 3.09 -5.95 32.40
CA ALA A 504 3.23 -5.47 33.77
C ALA A 504 2.88 -6.56 34.82
N ALA A 505 1.88 -7.41 34.52
CA ALA A 505 1.57 -8.56 35.38
C ALA A 505 2.71 -9.61 35.35
N THR A 506 3.30 -9.87 34.18
CA THR A 506 4.47 -10.76 34.05
C THR A 506 5.69 -10.21 34.79
N LEU A 507 5.98 -8.92 34.69
CA LEU A 507 7.07 -8.28 35.45
C LEU A 507 6.88 -8.43 36.96
N ARG A 508 5.64 -8.31 37.45
CA ARG A 508 5.33 -8.57 38.88
C ARG A 508 5.61 -10.02 39.27
N SER A 509 5.26 -10.98 38.43
CA SER A 509 5.56 -12.40 38.65
C SER A 509 7.07 -12.66 38.66
N ILE A 510 7.80 -12.10 37.70
CA ILE A 510 9.27 -12.18 37.65
C ILE A 510 9.89 -11.61 38.95
N TYR A 511 9.43 -10.41 39.36
CA TYR A 511 9.90 -9.81 40.61
C TYR A 511 9.68 -10.71 41.81
N ALA A 512 8.49 -11.30 41.98
CA ALA A 512 8.18 -12.20 43.06
C ALA A 512 9.12 -13.44 43.08
N THR A 513 9.28 -14.09 41.90
CA THR A 513 10.15 -15.26 41.76
C THR A 513 11.61 -14.94 42.06
N LEU A 514 12.15 -13.82 41.56
CA LEU A 514 13.52 -13.41 41.81
C LEU A 514 13.73 -13.07 43.31
N LYS A 515 12.77 -12.43 43.93
CA LYS A 515 12.80 -12.09 45.37
C LYS A 515 12.80 -13.34 46.24
N GLU A 516 12.00 -14.36 45.90
CA GLU A 516 12.01 -15.65 46.60
C GLU A 516 13.38 -16.36 46.52
N GLN A 517 14.12 -16.15 45.43
CA GLN A 517 15.46 -16.67 45.21
C GLN A 517 16.57 -15.79 45.81
N GLY A 518 16.21 -14.68 46.48
CA GLY A 518 17.18 -13.75 47.04
C GLY A 518 17.86 -12.84 46.01
N ILE A 519 17.32 -12.75 44.79
CA ILE A 519 17.88 -11.95 43.70
C ILE A 519 17.22 -10.59 43.67
N ARG A 520 18.02 -9.53 43.68
CA ARG A 520 17.53 -8.16 43.56
C ARG A 520 17.26 -7.81 42.10
N LEU A 521 16.00 -7.47 41.77
CA LEU A 521 15.61 -6.94 40.45
C LEU A 521 15.84 -5.43 40.45
N VAL A 522 16.58 -4.95 39.46
CA VAL A 522 16.83 -3.52 39.23
C VAL A 522 16.60 -3.17 37.74
N PHE A 523 16.45 -1.88 37.46
CA PHE A 523 16.20 -1.37 36.12
C PHE A 523 17.19 -0.27 35.76
N THR A 524 17.57 -0.21 34.50
CA THR A 524 18.41 0.88 33.96
C THR A 524 17.88 1.44 32.64
N GLU A 525 18.17 2.71 32.38
CA GLU A 525 17.81 3.40 31.14
C GLU A 525 16.32 3.31 30.77
N VAL A 526 15.44 3.25 31.77
CA VAL A 526 13.99 3.24 31.56
C VAL A 526 13.53 4.66 31.22
N MET A 527 12.71 4.81 30.18
CA MET A 527 12.11 6.10 29.84
C MET A 527 11.25 6.65 30.99
N GLU A 528 11.32 7.96 31.23
CA GLU A 528 10.61 8.61 32.32
C GLU A 528 9.09 8.38 32.23
N ASP A 529 8.52 8.40 31.03
CA ASP A 529 7.11 8.13 30.79
C ASP A 529 6.71 6.71 31.21
N VAL A 530 7.56 5.70 30.93
CA VAL A 530 7.34 4.30 31.35
C VAL A 530 7.49 4.14 32.85
N ARG A 531 8.44 4.85 33.47
CA ARG A 531 8.70 4.82 34.91
C ARG A 531 7.58 5.47 35.72
N THR A 532 7.11 6.65 35.30
CA THR A 532 6.17 7.48 36.05
C THR A 532 4.71 7.17 35.78
N GLU A 533 4.40 6.48 34.67
CA GLU A 533 3.04 6.16 34.31
C GLU A 533 2.37 5.30 35.38
N SER A 534 1.39 5.89 36.06
CA SER A 534 0.73 5.30 37.26
C SER A 534 0.07 3.93 37.00
N ARG A 535 -0.28 3.65 35.72
CA ARG A 535 -0.88 2.36 35.32
C ARG A 535 0.07 1.17 35.43
N TYR A 536 1.38 1.37 35.33
CA TYR A 536 2.36 0.25 35.41
C TYR A 536 2.80 -0.05 36.84
N GLN A 537 2.80 0.95 37.73
CA GLN A 537 3.17 0.85 39.14
C GLN A 537 4.54 0.17 39.39
N LEU A 538 5.46 0.26 38.45
CA LEU A 538 6.76 -0.40 38.54
C LEU A 538 7.60 0.13 39.71
N SER A 539 7.63 1.45 39.89
CA SER A 539 8.35 2.09 40.99
C SER A 539 7.77 1.72 42.36
N LYS A 540 6.46 1.49 42.45
CA LYS A 540 5.85 0.99 43.70
C LYS A 540 6.16 -0.47 43.97
N LEU A 541 6.42 -1.26 42.90
CA LEU A 541 6.70 -2.68 43.05
C LEU A 541 8.12 -2.94 43.54
N VAL A 542 9.12 -2.29 42.94
CA VAL A 542 10.54 -2.56 43.18
C VAL A 542 11.22 -1.53 44.07
N GLY A 543 10.61 -0.36 44.30
CA GLY A 543 11.19 0.80 45.00
C GLY A 543 11.91 1.75 44.03
N GLU A 544 11.97 3.04 44.38
CA GLU A 544 12.66 4.06 43.60
C GLU A 544 14.18 3.82 43.53
N ASP A 545 14.75 3.17 44.56
CA ASP A 545 16.15 2.81 44.66
C ASP A 545 16.60 1.65 43.73
N ALA A 546 15.64 1.06 43.01
CA ALA A 546 15.90 0.02 42.01
C ALA A 546 16.11 0.58 40.60
N PHE A 547 15.91 1.91 40.38
CA PHE A 547 16.08 2.53 39.06
C PHE A 547 17.39 3.31 38.96
N TYR A 548 18.21 2.96 37.99
CA TYR A 548 19.51 3.55 37.73
C TYR A 548 19.50 4.28 36.38
N ALA A 549 20.19 5.43 36.32
CA ALA A 549 20.23 6.21 35.08
C ALA A 549 21.06 5.51 33.99
N THR A 550 22.15 4.88 34.35
CA THR A 550 23.05 4.21 33.41
C THR A 550 23.44 2.79 33.88
N LYS A 551 23.97 1.98 32.96
CA LYS A 551 24.52 0.65 33.30
C LYS A 551 25.73 0.75 34.21
N ASP A 552 26.53 1.80 34.06
CA ASP A 552 27.69 2.05 34.92
C ASP A 552 27.26 2.29 36.39
N ASP A 553 26.14 3.01 36.60
CA ASP A 553 25.57 3.23 37.92
C ASP A 553 25.13 1.91 38.56
N VAL A 554 24.53 0.99 37.77
CA VAL A 554 24.16 -0.36 38.26
C VAL A 554 25.39 -1.11 38.71
N VAL A 555 26.44 -1.15 37.88
CA VAL A 555 27.70 -1.88 38.21
C VAL A 555 28.39 -1.28 39.45
N ASN A 556 28.44 0.04 39.54
CA ASN A 556 29.04 0.74 40.68
C ASN A 556 28.26 0.45 41.97
N ALA A 557 26.93 0.53 41.93
CA ALA A 557 26.10 0.20 43.09
C ALA A 557 26.24 -1.27 43.52
N TYR A 558 26.30 -2.18 42.53
CA TYR A 558 26.52 -3.58 42.77
C TYR A 558 27.87 -3.85 43.48
N LYS A 559 28.97 -3.26 42.99
CA LYS A 559 30.32 -3.39 43.58
C LYS A 559 30.39 -2.81 44.99
N GLN A 560 29.74 -1.66 45.22
CA GLN A 560 29.67 -1.06 46.57
C GLN A 560 28.95 -1.97 47.57
N GLN A 561 27.83 -2.58 47.19
CA GLN A 561 27.11 -3.52 48.06
C GLN A 561 27.91 -4.80 48.35
N ARG A 562 28.64 -5.32 47.37
CA ARG A 562 29.49 -6.50 47.52
C ARG A 562 30.71 -6.20 48.38
N GLY A 563 31.31 -5.03 48.28
CA GLY A 563 32.46 -4.60 49.11
C GLY A 563 32.09 -4.31 50.55
N SER A 564 30.83 -3.98 50.85
CA SER A 564 30.31 -3.78 52.22
C SER A 564 29.90 -5.08 52.94
N ASN A 565 29.82 -6.20 52.20
CA ASN A 565 29.53 -7.54 52.76
C ASN A 565 30.71 -8.48 52.40
N PRO A 566 31.83 -8.47 53.14
CA PRO A 566 32.94 -9.39 52.88
C PRO A 566 32.44 -10.82 53.04
N GLU A 567 32.81 -11.72 52.13
CA GLU A 567 32.58 -13.16 52.25
C GLU A 567 32.96 -13.66 53.64
N PRO A 568 32.19 -14.58 54.27
CA PRO A 568 32.61 -15.20 55.51
C PRO A 568 33.93 -15.90 55.25
N GLY A 569 34.99 -15.40 55.94
CA GLY A 569 36.37 -15.70 55.70
C GLY A 569 36.67 -17.19 55.71
N ASN A 570 37.58 -17.61 54.85
CA ASN A 570 38.44 -18.78 55.05
C ASN A 570 39.07 -18.65 56.43
N ILE A 571 38.55 -19.39 57.38
CA ILE A 571 39.27 -19.70 58.59
C ILE A 571 40.23 -20.81 58.16
N GLU A 572 41.47 -20.44 57.87
CA GLU A 572 42.56 -21.40 57.81
C GLU A 572 42.75 -22.04 59.22
N PRO A 573 43.06 -23.33 59.26
CA PRO A 573 43.16 -24.09 60.48
C PRO A 573 44.42 -23.77 61.35
#